data_e00db61289189c8d83a7efd2e1ac1d30
#
_entry.id   e00db61289189c8d83a7efd2e1ac1d30
#
_cell.length_a   1.000
_cell.length_b   1.000
_cell.length_c   1.000
_cell.angle_alpha   90.00
_cell.angle_beta   90.00
_cell.angle_gamma   90.00
#
_symmetry.space_group_name_H-M   'P 1'
#
loop_
_entity.id
_entity.type
_entity.pdbx_description
1 polymer ?
#
loop_
_entity_poly.entity_id
_entity_poly.type
_entity_poly.pdbx_seq_one_letter_code
_entity_poly.pdbx_strand_id
1 'polypeptide(L)'
;MIAHAIVFYIFSLIAIVSAIMVTVSKNTVNSVFFLILDFISISCLFIMIGAEFLGMIMLIVYVGAVAVLFLFVVMMLNVAQQKNEWFNSSGRSSHIPVGLLVSIIIFFELIIVIGGWKYKPDLLDSIAIEINPDLTNTQSLGSVIYTDYIHLFQLSGMVLLVAMIGAIVLTFRQRSGVKRQSYFKQISRDRKDGIELVDVENNKGVKIDA
;
A
#
# COMPACT_ATOMS: atom_id res chain seq x y z
N MET A 1 -33.40 7.56 13.32
CA MET A 1 -32.55 8.77 13.26
C MET A 1 -31.54 8.86 14.39
N ILE A 2 -31.92 8.76 15.67
CA ILE A 2 -30.96 8.88 16.81
C ILE A 2 -29.89 7.78 16.76
N ALA A 3 -30.26 6.52 16.49
CA ALA A 3 -29.30 5.42 16.40
C ALA A 3 -28.24 5.64 15.30
N HIS A 4 -28.63 6.11 14.12
CA HIS A 4 -27.69 6.46 13.04
C HIS A 4 -26.71 7.56 13.46
N ALA A 5 -27.20 8.60 14.13
CA ALA A 5 -26.33 9.66 14.62
C ALA A 5 -25.31 9.15 15.65
N ILE A 6 -25.76 8.32 16.58
CA ILE A 6 -24.86 7.74 17.60
C ILE A 6 -23.76 6.90 16.94
N VAL A 7 -24.13 6.02 16.02
CA VAL A 7 -23.17 5.15 15.31
C VAL A 7 -22.20 5.99 14.49
N PHE A 8 -22.67 7.05 13.82
CA PHE A 8 -21.82 7.99 13.07
C PHE A 8 -20.77 8.64 13.98
N TYR A 9 -21.17 9.18 15.13
CA TYR A 9 -20.22 9.81 16.06
C TYR A 9 -19.23 8.81 16.65
N ILE A 10 -19.64 7.57 16.92
CA ILE A 10 -18.74 6.53 17.40
C ILE A 10 -17.66 6.23 16.36
N PHE A 11 -18.02 5.94 15.11
CA PHE A 11 -17.05 5.63 14.06
C PHE A 11 -16.17 6.83 13.71
N SER A 12 -16.74 8.04 13.70
CA SER A 12 -15.99 9.28 13.50
C SER A 12 -14.95 9.50 14.61
N LEU A 13 -15.31 9.27 15.87
CA LEU A 13 -14.39 9.36 16.98
C LEU A 13 -13.27 8.32 16.89
N ILE A 14 -13.62 7.08 16.57
CA ILE A 14 -12.63 6.00 16.40
C ILE A 14 -11.67 6.36 15.25
N ALA A 15 -12.16 6.88 14.11
CA ALA A 15 -11.33 7.29 13.00
C ALA A 15 -10.35 8.40 13.40
N ILE A 16 -10.81 9.46 14.06
CA ILE A 16 -9.94 10.56 14.49
C ILE A 16 -8.89 10.08 15.50
N VAL A 17 -9.29 9.26 16.48
CA VAL A 17 -8.35 8.74 17.49
C VAL A 17 -7.33 7.80 16.85
N SER A 18 -7.75 6.90 15.96
CA SER A 18 -6.83 5.99 15.27
C SER A 18 -5.86 6.74 14.35
N ALA A 19 -6.31 7.76 13.62
CA ALA A 19 -5.45 8.61 12.80
C ALA A 19 -4.36 9.32 13.63
N ILE A 20 -4.73 9.85 14.79
CA ILE A 20 -3.76 10.44 15.74
C ILE A 20 -2.78 9.37 16.23
N MET A 21 -3.27 8.19 16.60
CA MET A 21 -2.42 7.11 17.11
C MET A 21 -1.46 6.55 16.06
N VAL A 22 -1.82 6.57 14.77
CA VAL A 22 -0.91 6.24 13.66
C VAL A 22 0.35 7.10 13.69
N THR A 23 0.20 8.39 13.94
CA THR A 23 1.32 9.35 13.93
C THR A 23 2.11 9.38 15.23
N VAL A 24 1.47 9.17 16.38
CA VAL A 24 2.07 9.26 17.71
C VAL A 24 2.74 7.95 18.14
N SER A 25 2.32 6.82 17.57
CA SER A 25 2.84 5.51 17.97
C SER A 25 4.34 5.37 17.70
N LYS A 26 5.08 4.98 18.74
CA LYS A 26 6.54 4.74 18.66
C LYS A 26 6.88 3.44 17.96
N ASN A 27 5.97 2.48 17.97
CA ASN A 27 6.16 1.18 17.34
C ASN A 27 5.47 1.17 15.98
N THR A 28 6.24 1.00 14.91
CA THR A 28 5.74 0.99 13.54
C THR A 28 4.68 -0.09 13.28
N VAL A 29 4.78 -1.25 13.93
CA VAL A 29 3.77 -2.30 13.82
C VAL A 29 2.44 -1.86 14.42
N ASN A 30 2.47 -1.25 15.61
CA ASN A 30 1.26 -0.71 16.24
C ASN A 30 0.64 0.42 15.41
N SER A 31 1.48 1.25 14.78
CA SER A 31 1.02 2.30 13.86
C SER A 31 0.21 1.72 12.70
N VAL A 32 0.66 0.61 12.11
CA VAL A 32 -0.08 -0.06 11.03
C VAL A 32 -1.40 -0.66 11.53
N PHE A 33 -1.46 -1.20 12.74
CA PHE A 33 -2.74 -1.67 13.31
C PHE A 33 -3.75 -0.53 13.50
N PHE A 34 -3.31 0.64 13.96
CA PHE A 34 -4.18 1.82 14.04
C PHE A 34 -4.60 2.32 12.66
N LEU A 35 -3.74 2.22 11.64
CA LEU A 35 -4.08 2.54 10.27
C LEU A 35 -5.17 1.61 9.71
N ILE A 36 -5.10 0.31 10.01
CA ILE A 36 -6.14 -0.66 9.64
C ILE A 36 -7.47 -0.29 10.31
N LEU A 37 -7.45 0.02 11.60
CA LEU A 37 -8.64 0.42 12.35
C LEU A 37 -9.26 1.71 11.79
N ASP A 38 -8.43 2.65 11.36
CA ASP A 38 -8.86 3.90 10.72
C ASP A 38 -9.60 3.62 9.40
N PHE A 39 -9.02 2.83 8.52
CA PHE A 39 -9.67 2.47 7.24
C PHE A 39 -10.98 1.71 7.43
N ILE A 40 -11.06 0.81 8.43
CA ILE A 40 -12.32 0.11 8.75
C ILE A 40 -13.37 1.12 9.20
N SER A 41 -13.02 2.05 10.07
CA SER A 41 -13.94 3.06 10.58
C SER A 41 -14.45 3.99 9.48
N ILE A 42 -13.56 4.44 8.59
CA ILE A 42 -13.91 5.26 7.42
C ILE A 42 -14.81 4.47 6.46
N SER A 43 -14.52 3.19 6.22
CA SER A 43 -15.36 2.33 5.38
C SER A 43 -16.79 2.23 5.93
N CYS A 44 -16.94 2.03 7.25
CA CYS A 44 -18.25 2.02 7.89
C CYS A 44 -18.99 3.37 7.72
N LEU A 45 -18.29 4.49 7.82
CA LEU A 45 -18.87 5.80 7.56
C LEU A 45 -19.36 5.95 6.12
N PHE A 46 -18.60 5.46 5.13
CA PHE A 46 -19.04 5.47 3.73
C PHE A 46 -20.29 4.64 3.50
N ILE A 47 -20.37 3.44 4.10
CA ILE A 47 -21.58 2.59 4.02
C ILE A 47 -22.77 3.29 4.66
N MET A 48 -22.58 3.99 5.77
CA MET A 48 -23.66 4.73 6.45
C MET A 48 -24.23 5.89 5.62
N ILE A 49 -23.39 6.52 4.78
CA ILE A 49 -23.80 7.61 3.88
C ILE A 49 -24.48 7.06 2.61
N GLY A 50 -24.49 5.74 2.40
CA GLY A 50 -25.02 5.12 1.20
C GLY A 50 -23.99 4.93 0.07
N ALA A 51 -22.71 5.26 0.32
CA ALA A 51 -21.60 5.02 -0.61
C ALA A 51 -21.04 3.59 -0.45
N GLU A 52 -21.89 2.59 -0.64
CA GLU A 52 -21.60 1.17 -0.39
C GLU A 52 -20.40 0.68 -1.19
N PHE A 53 -20.34 1.02 -2.48
CA PHE A 53 -19.25 0.62 -3.37
C PHE A 53 -17.89 1.13 -2.86
N LEU A 54 -17.83 2.41 -2.47
CA LEU A 54 -16.60 3.02 -1.98
C LEU A 54 -16.18 2.42 -0.63
N GLY A 55 -17.13 2.18 0.27
CA GLY A 55 -16.88 1.51 1.54
C GLY A 55 -16.30 0.11 1.36
N MET A 56 -16.85 -0.68 0.44
CA MET A 56 -16.34 -2.03 0.14
C MET A 56 -14.95 -2.01 -0.50
N ILE A 57 -14.67 -1.05 -1.38
CA ILE A 57 -13.31 -0.87 -1.94
C ILE A 57 -12.31 -0.53 -0.83
N MET A 58 -12.67 0.34 0.11
CA MET A 58 -11.81 0.66 1.24
C MET A 58 -11.45 -0.59 2.05
N LEU A 59 -12.39 -1.49 2.30
CA LEU A 59 -12.11 -2.74 3.00
C LEU A 59 -11.24 -3.70 2.18
N ILE A 60 -11.62 -3.95 0.92
CA ILE A 60 -10.95 -4.97 0.12
C ILE A 60 -9.55 -4.53 -0.30
N VAL A 61 -9.39 -3.30 -0.75
CA VAL A 61 -8.12 -2.81 -1.30
C VAL A 61 -7.23 -2.22 -0.22
N TYR A 62 -7.74 -1.24 0.57
CA TYR A 62 -6.89 -0.55 1.55
C TYR A 62 -6.59 -1.43 2.76
N VAL A 63 -7.58 -2.10 3.34
CA VAL A 63 -7.35 -3.00 4.46
C VAL A 63 -6.78 -4.33 3.99
N GLY A 64 -7.39 -4.96 2.98
CA GLY A 64 -7.02 -6.31 2.53
C GLY A 64 -5.69 -6.39 1.78
N ALA A 65 -5.36 -5.43 0.93
CA ALA A 65 -4.13 -5.46 0.14
C ALA A 65 -3.06 -4.52 0.69
N VAL A 66 -3.35 -3.22 0.80
CA VAL A 66 -2.33 -2.19 1.08
C VAL A 66 -1.84 -2.26 2.53
N ALA A 67 -2.74 -2.28 3.50
CA ALA A 67 -2.35 -2.29 4.91
C ALA A 67 -1.66 -3.60 5.30
N VAL A 68 -2.10 -4.75 4.77
CA VAL A 68 -1.42 -6.04 4.96
C VAL A 68 -0.03 -6.03 4.33
N LEU A 69 0.13 -5.45 3.13
CA LEU A 69 1.45 -5.27 2.52
C LEU A 69 2.37 -4.44 3.43
N PHE A 70 1.89 -3.32 3.96
CA PHE A 70 2.65 -2.50 4.91
C PHE A 70 3.04 -3.28 6.15
N LEU A 71 2.13 -4.07 6.71
CA LEU A 71 2.40 -4.91 7.87
C LEU A 71 3.55 -5.88 7.60
N PHE A 72 3.53 -6.58 6.47
CA PHE A 72 4.59 -7.48 6.06
C PHE A 72 5.93 -6.76 5.89
N VAL A 73 5.94 -5.62 5.20
CA VAL A 73 7.16 -4.85 4.94
C VAL A 73 7.76 -4.34 6.25
N VAL A 74 6.94 -3.77 7.14
CA VAL A 74 7.41 -3.24 8.43
C VAL A 74 7.92 -4.35 9.34
N MET A 75 7.28 -5.51 9.33
CA MET A 75 7.71 -6.68 10.10
C MET A 75 9.04 -7.26 9.57
N MET A 76 9.22 -7.30 8.23
CA MET A 76 10.46 -7.80 7.64
C MET A 76 11.65 -6.86 7.83
N LEU A 77 11.42 -5.55 7.78
CA LEU A 77 12.49 -4.56 7.87
C LEU A 77 13.03 -4.36 9.30
N ASN A 78 12.39 -4.92 10.32
CA ASN A 78 12.79 -4.80 11.75
C ASN A 78 13.13 -3.35 12.16
N VAL A 79 12.37 -2.38 11.64
CA VAL A 79 12.58 -0.94 11.84
C VAL A 79 12.36 -0.53 13.30
N ALA A 80 11.76 -1.42 14.11
CA ALA A 80 11.41 -1.14 15.51
C ALA A 80 12.62 -0.90 16.46
N GLN A 81 13.85 -1.19 16.02
CA GLN A 81 15.06 -1.04 16.86
C GLN A 81 15.88 0.22 16.60
N GLN A 82 15.51 1.08 15.68
CA GLN A 82 16.15 2.41 15.63
C GLN A 82 15.75 3.20 16.88
N LYS A 83 16.63 3.18 17.87
CA LYS A 83 16.55 4.09 19.03
C LYS A 83 16.30 5.49 18.51
N ASN A 84 15.21 6.10 18.98
CA ASN A 84 14.89 7.50 18.72
C ASN A 84 15.97 8.42 19.31
N GLU A 85 17.14 8.47 18.70
CA GLU A 85 18.13 9.53 18.97
C GLU A 85 17.61 10.90 18.51
N TRP A 86 16.55 10.90 17.73
CA TRP A 86 15.90 12.10 17.19
C TRP A 86 15.26 12.99 18.28
N PHE A 87 14.84 12.39 19.40
CA PHE A 87 14.23 13.15 20.51
C PHE A 87 15.22 13.52 21.61
N ASN A 88 16.40 12.89 21.65
CA ASN A 88 17.40 13.10 22.70
C ASN A 88 18.59 13.96 22.23
N SER A 89 18.62 14.37 20.98
CA SER A 89 19.57 15.35 20.51
C SER A 89 19.15 16.72 21.04
N SER A 90 19.84 17.18 22.09
CA SER A 90 19.72 18.50 22.69
C SER A 90 20.13 19.67 21.77
N GLY A 91 20.09 19.44 20.47
CA GLY A 91 20.19 20.46 19.44
C GLY A 91 18.80 20.80 18.93
N ARG A 92 18.33 21.97 19.28
CA ARG A 92 17.11 22.63 18.77
C ARG A 92 16.95 22.34 17.28
N SER A 93 16.20 21.28 16.96
CA SER A 93 16.09 20.79 15.59
C SER A 93 15.36 21.83 14.73
N SER A 94 16.11 22.40 13.82
CA SER A 94 15.68 23.40 12.83
C SER A 94 14.55 22.92 11.90
N HIS A 95 14.10 21.66 12.03
CA HIS A 95 13.13 21.05 11.16
C HIS A 95 11.66 21.11 11.64
N ILE A 96 11.44 21.35 12.96
CA ILE A 96 10.09 21.54 13.51
C ILE A 96 9.36 22.71 12.84
N PRO A 97 9.98 23.88 12.60
CA PRO A 97 9.28 24.98 11.95
C PRO A 97 8.86 24.68 10.52
N VAL A 98 9.61 23.84 9.77
CA VAL A 98 9.27 23.50 8.39
C VAL A 98 8.02 22.61 8.33
N GLY A 99 7.95 21.57 9.16
CA GLY A 99 6.78 20.69 9.23
C GLY A 99 5.52 21.44 9.68
N LEU A 100 5.66 22.30 10.68
CA LEU A 100 4.55 23.13 11.16
C LEU A 100 4.10 24.13 10.11
N LEU A 101 5.02 24.75 9.38
CA LEU A 101 4.72 25.69 8.32
C LEU A 101 3.94 24.99 7.19
N VAL A 102 4.40 23.81 6.73
CA VAL A 102 3.71 23.03 5.71
C VAL A 102 2.30 22.62 6.18
N SER A 103 2.17 22.16 7.44
CA SER A 103 0.88 21.80 8.02
C SER A 103 -0.11 22.97 8.04
N ILE A 104 0.37 24.17 8.38
CA ILE A 104 -0.45 25.38 8.40
C ILE A 104 -0.90 25.74 6.96
N ILE A 105 -0.02 25.67 5.98
CA ILE A 105 -0.36 25.96 4.58
C ILE A 105 -1.46 25.00 4.10
N ILE A 106 -1.29 23.69 4.29
CA ILE A 106 -2.28 22.68 3.91
C ILE A 106 -3.61 22.90 4.64
N PHE A 107 -3.56 23.25 5.92
CA PHE A 107 -4.76 23.54 6.70
C PHE A 107 -5.55 24.74 6.16
N PHE A 108 -4.88 25.83 5.82
CA PHE A 108 -5.51 26.99 5.20
C PHE A 108 -6.06 26.66 3.80
N GLU A 109 -5.32 25.90 3.00
CA GLU A 109 -5.79 25.45 1.69
C GLU A 109 -7.09 24.64 1.80
N LEU A 110 -7.17 23.69 2.74
CA LEU A 110 -8.38 22.93 3.00
C LEU A 110 -9.57 23.83 3.43
N ILE A 111 -9.34 24.80 4.30
CA ILE A 111 -10.39 25.74 4.72
C ILE A 111 -10.91 26.54 3.52
N ILE A 112 -10.03 27.01 2.64
CA ILE A 112 -10.40 27.77 1.45
C ILE A 112 -11.21 26.90 0.49
N VAL A 113 -10.79 25.65 0.25
CA VAL A 113 -11.48 24.70 -0.62
C VAL A 113 -12.87 24.37 -0.08
N ILE A 114 -12.98 24.03 1.21
CA ILE A 114 -14.27 23.69 1.85
C ILE A 114 -15.18 24.93 1.89
N GLY A 115 -14.62 26.12 2.21
CA GLY A 115 -15.37 27.37 2.22
C GLY A 115 -15.83 27.79 0.81
N GLY A 116 -14.99 27.56 -0.21
CA GLY A 116 -15.28 27.85 -1.60
C GLY A 116 -16.38 26.98 -2.21
N TRP A 117 -16.61 25.79 -1.66
CA TRP A 117 -17.65 24.86 -2.13
C TRP A 117 -19.07 25.44 -2.05
N LYS A 118 -19.31 26.33 -1.09
CA LYS A 118 -20.59 27.02 -0.96
C LYS A 118 -20.90 28.04 -2.10
N TYR A 119 -19.89 28.42 -2.90
CA TYR A 119 -20.03 29.48 -3.89
C TYR A 119 -20.33 29.00 -5.31
N LYS A 120 -20.35 27.69 -5.60
CA LYS A 120 -20.65 27.14 -6.92
C LYS A 120 -21.56 25.91 -6.88
N PRO A 121 -22.81 26.02 -6.42
CA PRO A 121 -23.74 24.87 -6.44
C PRO A 121 -24.11 24.44 -7.87
N ASP A 122 -24.22 25.38 -8.82
CA ASP A 122 -24.72 25.11 -10.18
C ASP A 122 -23.82 24.20 -11.04
N LEU A 123 -22.53 24.07 -10.73
CA LEU A 123 -21.62 23.19 -11.46
C LEU A 123 -21.82 21.72 -11.10
N LEU A 124 -22.28 21.42 -9.90
CA LEU A 124 -22.53 20.06 -9.46
C LEU A 124 -23.82 19.48 -10.05
N ASP A 125 -24.85 20.32 -10.22
CA ASP A 125 -26.12 19.91 -10.81
C ASP A 125 -25.99 19.59 -12.31
N SER A 126 -25.05 20.23 -13.01
CA SER A 126 -24.78 19.94 -14.43
C SER A 126 -23.95 18.67 -14.70
N ILE A 127 -23.29 18.14 -13.68
CA ILE A 127 -22.44 16.94 -13.76
C ILE A 127 -23.11 15.75 -13.07
N ALA A 128 -24.21 15.97 -12.34
CA ALA A 128 -24.95 14.91 -11.68
C ALA A 128 -25.49 13.94 -12.73
N ILE A 129 -24.84 12.79 -12.84
CA ILE A 129 -25.40 11.64 -13.56
C ILE A 129 -26.72 11.31 -12.89
N GLU A 130 -27.81 11.26 -13.68
CA GLU A 130 -29.14 10.89 -13.19
C GLU A 130 -29.05 9.49 -12.55
N ILE A 131 -28.96 9.46 -11.23
CA ILE A 131 -28.93 8.21 -10.45
C ILE A 131 -30.37 7.69 -10.46
N ASN A 132 -30.57 6.57 -11.16
CA ASN A 132 -31.86 5.90 -11.14
C ASN A 132 -32.12 5.38 -9.70
N PRO A 133 -33.18 5.86 -9.01
CA PRO A 133 -33.45 5.51 -7.64
C PRO A 133 -33.79 4.02 -7.40
N ASP A 134 -34.08 3.28 -8.47
CA ASP A 134 -34.40 1.85 -8.43
C ASP A 134 -33.14 0.97 -8.42
N LEU A 135 -31.96 1.53 -8.65
CA LEU A 135 -30.69 0.79 -8.71
C LEU A 135 -29.90 0.96 -7.40
N THR A 136 -29.22 -0.10 -6.99
CA THR A 136 -28.25 -0.01 -5.87
C THR A 136 -27.07 0.88 -6.25
N ASN A 137 -26.43 1.51 -5.27
CA ASN A 137 -25.24 2.36 -5.51
C ASN A 137 -24.17 1.62 -6.32
N THR A 138 -23.90 0.35 -5.98
CA THR A 138 -22.92 -0.49 -6.68
C THR A 138 -23.31 -0.74 -8.15
N GLN A 139 -24.57 -0.99 -8.42
CA GLN A 139 -25.06 -1.27 -9.76
C GLN A 139 -25.04 0.00 -10.63
N SER A 140 -25.44 1.12 -10.07
CA SER A 140 -25.42 2.43 -10.75
C SER A 140 -23.98 2.83 -11.13
N LEU A 141 -23.03 2.76 -10.20
CA LEU A 141 -21.63 3.03 -10.49
C LEU A 141 -21.03 2.02 -11.47
N GLY A 142 -21.36 0.73 -11.34
CA GLY A 142 -20.88 -0.30 -12.24
C GLY A 142 -21.32 -0.03 -13.68
N SER A 143 -22.59 0.34 -13.91
CA SER A 143 -23.07 0.65 -15.26
C SER A 143 -22.29 1.78 -15.90
N VAL A 144 -21.99 2.87 -15.17
CA VAL A 144 -21.25 4.02 -15.68
C VAL A 144 -19.76 3.71 -15.93
N ILE A 145 -19.12 2.97 -15.02
CA ILE A 145 -17.69 2.65 -15.13
C ILE A 145 -17.41 1.76 -16.34
N TYR A 146 -18.29 0.79 -16.60
CA TYR A 146 -18.08 -0.19 -17.68
C TYR A 146 -18.66 0.24 -19.04
N THR A 147 -19.37 1.38 -19.11
CA THR A 147 -19.85 1.95 -20.37
C THR A 147 -19.14 3.24 -20.70
N ASP A 148 -19.43 4.32 -19.98
CA ASP A 148 -18.92 5.65 -20.29
C ASP A 148 -17.43 5.83 -20.00
N TYR A 149 -16.94 5.20 -18.93
CA TYR A 149 -15.55 5.30 -18.47
C TYR A 149 -14.71 4.04 -18.75
N ILE A 150 -15.14 3.19 -19.69
CA ILE A 150 -14.44 1.93 -20.01
C ILE A 150 -12.97 2.14 -20.37
N HIS A 151 -12.62 3.22 -21.07
CA HIS A 151 -11.24 3.50 -21.45
C HIS A 151 -10.36 3.80 -20.23
N LEU A 152 -10.88 4.55 -19.27
CA LEU A 152 -10.17 4.84 -18.02
C LEU A 152 -10.01 3.59 -17.15
N PHE A 153 -11.04 2.75 -17.14
CA PHE A 153 -10.99 1.46 -16.46
C PHE A 153 -9.90 0.54 -17.05
N GLN A 154 -9.82 0.42 -18.38
CA GLN A 154 -8.77 -0.36 -19.05
C GLN A 154 -7.37 0.23 -18.81
N LEU A 155 -7.24 1.56 -18.87
CA LEU A 155 -5.98 2.24 -18.59
C LEU A 155 -5.50 1.97 -17.16
N SER A 156 -6.40 1.97 -16.18
CA SER A 156 -6.06 1.63 -14.80
C SER A 156 -5.52 0.20 -14.67
N GLY A 157 -6.13 -0.75 -15.40
CA GLY A 157 -5.64 -2.13 -15.48
C GLY A 157 -4.23 -2.24 -16.07
N MET A 158 -3.92 -1.47 -17.12
CA MET A 158 -2.58 -1.40 -17.69
C MET A 158 -1.55 -0.84 -16.71
N VAL A 159 -1.92 0.22 -15.97
CA VAL A 159 -1.04 0.80 -14.94
C VAL A 159 -0.72 -0.23 -13.85
N LEU A 160 -1.73 -0.96 -13.39
CA LEU A 160 -1.53 -2.04 -12.40
C LEU A 160 -0.63 -3.16 -12.94
N LEU A 161 -0.80 -3.54 -14.20
CA LEU A 161 0.05 -4.55 -14.84
C LEU A 161 1.51 -4.09 -14.90
N VAL A 162 1.76 -2.85 -15.32
CA VAL A 162 3.12 -2.29 -15.36
C VAL A 162 3.73 -2.20 -13.96
N ALA A 163 2.95 -1.79 -12.96
CA ALA A 163 3.38 -1.75 -11.57
C ALA A 163 3.77 -3.14 -11.05
N MET A 164 2.99 -4.17 -11.35
CA MET A 164 3.28 -5.56 -10.99
C MET A 164 4.56 -6.07 -11.65
N ILE A 165 4.71 -5.87 -12.97
CA ILE A 165 5.93 -6.25 -13.70
C ILE A 165 7.15 -5.49 -13.15
N GLY A 166 7.01 -4.18 -12.92
CA GLY A 166 8.06 -3.35 -12.34
C GLY A 166 8.51 -3.85 -10.97
N ALA A 167 7.59 -4.19 -10.09
CA ALA A 167 7.89 -4.73 -8.77
C ALA A 167 8.68 -6.05 -8.87
N ILE A 168 8.27 -6.97 -9.77
CA ILE A 168 8.96 -8.24 -9.97
C ILE A 168 10.36 -8.03 -10.53
N VAL A 169 10.50 -7.19 -11.55
CA VAL A 169 11.80 -6.93 -12.20
C VAL A 169 12.78 -6.25 -11.25
N LEU A 170 12.33 -5.27 -10.47
CA LEU A 170 13.18 -4.55 -9.51
C LEU A 170 13.61 -5.42 -8.33
N THR A 171 12.79 -6.38 -7.90
CA THR A 171 13.13 -7.31 -6.82
C THR A 171 13.96 -8.49 -7.30
N PHE A 172 14.01 -8.74 -8.61
CA PHE A 172 14.77 -9.83 -9.18
C PHE A 172 16.27 -9.57 -9.10
N ARG A 173 16.92 -10.19 -8.11
CA ARG A 173 18.38 -10.10 -7.92
C ARG A 173 19.05 -11.40 -8.35
N GLN A 174 19.87 -11.32 -9.37
CA GLN A 174 20.79 -12.42 -9.72
C GLN A 174 21.96 -12.42 -8.71
N ARG A 175 22.08 -13.47 -7.93
CA ARG A 175 23.25 -13.65 -7.07
C ARG A 175 24.44 -14.03 -7.94
N SER A 176 25.51 -13.23 -7.90
CA SER A 176 26.80 -13.59 -8.45
C SER A 176 27.40 -14.74 -7.63
N GLY A 177 27.93 -15.76 -8.30
CA GLY A 177 28.57 -16.91 -7.61
C GLY A 177 27.68 -18.13 -7.39
N VAL A 178 26.43 -18.13 -7.82
CA VAL A 178 25.59 -19.34 -7.78
C VAL A 178 25.95 -20.22 -8.98
N LYS A 179 26.36 -21.45 -8.69
CA LYS A 179 26.60 -22.48 -9.73
C LYS A 179 25.28 -22.80 -10.42
N ARG A 180 25.11 -22.32 -11.65
CA ARG A 180 23.94 -22.64 -12.48
C ARG A 180 24.25 -23.83 -13.36
N GLN A 181 23.34 -24.79 -13.37
CA GLN A 181 23.42 -25.90 -14.30
C GLN A 181 22.96 -25.46 -15.69
N SER A 182 23.73 -25.81 -16.71
CA SER A 182 23.33 -25.62 -18.10
C SER A 182 22.79 -26.93 -18.65
N TYR A 183 21.50 -26.92 -19.04
CA TYR A 183 20.84 -28.09 -19.63
C TYR A 183 21.60 -28.64 -20.84
N PHE A 184 22.02 -27.78 -21.78
CA PHE A 184 22.79 -28.19 -22.95
C PHE A 184 24.13 -28.77 -22.58
N LYS A 185 24.85 -28.22 -21.61
CA LYS A 185 26.14 -28.73 -21.16
C LYS A 185 26.02 -30.10 -20.46
N GLN A 186 24.86 -30.38 -19.86
CA GLN A 186 24.60 -31.68 -19.23
C GLN A 186 24.27 -32.78 -20.27
N ILE A 187 23.48 -32.46 -21.31
CA ILE A 187 23.11 -33.40 -22.36
C ILE A 187 24.26 -33.66 -23.30
N SER A 188 25.08 -32.66 -23.67
CA SER A 188 26.21 -32.76 -24.57
C SER A 188 27.50 -33.20 -23.91
N ARG A 189 27.47 -33.58 -22.63
CA ARG A 189 28.66 -33.95 -21.89
C ARG A 189 29.13 -35.33 -22.32
N ASP A 190 30.32 -35.39 -22.95
CA ASP A 190 30.97 -36.64 -23.29
C ASP A 190 31.62 -37.31 -22.06
N ARG A 191 31.74 -38.61 -22.10
CA ARG A 191 32.34 -39.39 -21.01
C ARG A 191 33.78 -38.91 -20.70
N LYS A 192 34.50 -38.43 -21.74
CA LYS A 192 35.86 -37.90 -21.61
C LYS A 192 35.94 -36.58 -20.83
N ASP A 193 34.90 -35.77 -20.89
CA ASP A 193 34.81 -34.49 -20.16
C ASP A 193 34.35 -34.67 -18.71
N GLY A 194 33.85 -35.85 -18.38
CA GLY A 194 33.30 -36.18 -17.06
C GLY A 194 34.25 -36.88 -16.11
N ILE A 195 35.40 -37.36 -16.60
CA ILE A 195 36.34 -38.18 -15.83
C ILE A 195 37.74 -37.62 -16.02
N GLU A 196 38.33 -37.14 -14.94
CA GLU A 196 39.71 -36.74 -14.87
C GLU A 196 40.52 -37.83 -14.13
N LEU A 197 41.55 -38.34 -14.77
CA LEU A 197 42.46 -39.30 -14.15
C LEU A 197 43.54 -38.50 -13.42
N VAL A 198 43.52 -38.55 -12.10
CA VAL A 198 44.52 -37.92 -11.24
C VAL A 198 45.36 -39.00 -10.55
N ASP A 199 46.69 -38.92 -10.69
CA ASP A 199 47.59 -39.76 -9.95
C ASP A 199 47.59 -39.37 -8.47
N VAL A 200 47.12 -40.26 -7.63
CA VAL A 200 47.01 -40.05 -6.18
C VAL A 200 48.08 -40.93 -5.48
N GLU A 201 48.88 -40.29 -4.64
CA GLU A 201 49.83 -41.03 -3.77
C GLU A 201 49.08 -41.97 -2.83
N ASN A 202 49.55 -43.19 -2.68
CA ASN A 202 48.94 -44.18 -1.78
C ASN A 202 48.82 -43.64 -0.35
N ASN A 203 47.64 -43.78 0.26
CA ASN A 203 47.29 -43.34 1.61
C ASN A 203 47.10 -41.83 1.84
N LYS A 204 47.07 -41.00 0.79
CA LYS A 204 46.65 -39.58 0.89
C LYS A 204 45.29 -39.40 0.21
N GLY A 205 44.33 -38.84 0.92
CA GLY A 205 43.02 -38.48 0.34
C GLY A 205 43.14 -37.43 -0.75
N VAL A 206 42.24 -37.46 -1.73
CA VAL A 206 42.16 -36.44 -2.80
C VAL A 206 41.45 -35.19 -2.25
N LYS A 207 42.08 -34.02 -2.33
CA LYS A 207 41.40 -32.74 -2.15
C LYS A 207 40.62 -32.43 -3.44
N ILE A 208 39.30 -32.56 -3.36
CA ILE A 208 38.43 -32.12 -4.43
C ILE A 208 38.21 -30.59 -4.23
N ASP A 209 38.91 -29.77 -5.02
CA ASP A 209 38.63 -28.35 -5.08
C ASP A 209 37.30 -28.16 -5.81
N ALA A 210 36.24 -27.78 -5.02
CA ALA A 210 34.87 -27.64 -5.48
C ALA A 210 34.57 -26.23 -6.02
#